data_c790796b2133590220011a8b79588a40
#
_entry.id   c790796b2133590220011a8b79588a40
#
_cell.length_a   1.000
_cell.length_b   1.000
_cell.length_c   1.000
_cell.angle_alpha   90.00
_cell.angle_beta   90.00
_cell.angle_gamma   90.00
#
_symmetry.space_group_name_H-M   'P 1'
#
loop_
_entity.id
_entity.type
_entity.pdbx_description
1 polymer ?
#
loop_
_entity_poly.entity_id
_entity_poly.type
_entity_poly.pdbx_seq_one_letter_code
_entity_poly.pdbx_strand_id
1 'polypeptide(L)'
;PVSLNNSSPNTIAGSNPASTHYRANEPMLLLIDNYDSFTYNLVHYLGELGADVRVWRNDALDVQQAMSMNPAGILLSPGPCDPDQAGICLALTQAAAETGTPLMGVCLGHQTIGQAFGGRVVRASEIVHGKMGRIEHTGKGLFAGLPSPFEATRYHSLVVERDSLPDCLEITAELEDGTIMGLAHKDLPIQGVQFHPESIASEHGHALLQNFLNTMKVPA
;
A
#
# COMPACT_ATOMS: atom_id res chain seq x y z
N PRO A 1 14.19 0.67 -60.09
CA PRO A 1 13.85 1.46 -58.93
C PRO A 1 12.98 0.63 -57.98
N VAL A 2 13.57 0.17 -56.92
CA VAL A 2 12.87 -0.65 -55.90
C VAL A 2 12.47 0.28 -54.78
N SER A 3 11.18 0.36 -54.51
CA SER A 3 10.52 1.12 -53.46
C SER A 3 10.80 0.41 -52.13
N LEU A 4 11.44 1.07 -51.16
CA LEU A 4 11.62 0.59 -49.81
C LEU A 4 10.39 0.99 -48.99
N ASN A 5 9.60 0.01 -48.55
CA ASN A 5 8.54 0.15 -47.59
C ASN A 5 9.13 0.36 -46.18
N ASN A 6 8.86 1.54 -45.61
CA ASN A 6 9.09 1.85 -44.19
C ASN A 6 7.99 1.19 -43.35
N SER A 7 8.35 0.13 -42.66
CA SER A 7 7.49 -0.48 -41.63
C SER A 7 7.78 0.21 -40.31
N SER A 8 6.83 0.99 -39.83
CA SER A 8 6.81 1.53 -38.46
C SER A 8 6.71 0.40 -37.43
N PRO A 9 7.40 0.49 -36.28
CA PRO A 9 7.24 -0.51 -35.23
C PRO A 9 5.90 -0.36 -34.54
N ASN A 10 5.15 -1.46 -34.49
CA ASN A 10 3.92 -1.63 -33.72
C ASN A 10 4.18 -1.33 -32.23
N THR A 11 3.66 -0.22 -31.76
CA THR A 11 3.51 0.06 -30.33
C THR A 11 2.42 -0.85 -29.80
N ILE A 12 2.78 -1.88 -29.08
CA ILE A 12 1.85 -2.70 -28.32
C ILE A 12 1.43 -1.85 -27.11
N ALA A 13 0.30 -1.17 -27.23
CA ALA A 13 -0.37 -0.56 -26.10
C ALA A 13 -0.77 -1.69 -25.13
N GLY A 14 -0.19 -1.70 -23.94
CA GLY A 14 -0.58 -2.59 -22.86
C GLY A 14 -2.06 -2.36 -22.52
N SER A 15 -2.91 -3.29 -22.94
CA SER A 15 -4.34 -3.27 -22.64
C SER A 15 -4.53 -3.54 -21.15
N ASN A 16 -5.00 -2.53 -20.43
CA ASN A 16 -5.53 -2.66 -19.07
C ASN A 16 -6.87 -3.47 -19.13
N PRO A 17 -6.98 -4.67 -18.51
CA PRO A 17 -8.20 -5.48 -18.62
C PRO A 17 -9.23 -5.18 -17.53
N ALA A 18 -9.35 -3.96 -17.04
CA ALA A 18 -10.41 -3.59 -16.11
C ALA A 18 -10.86 -2.14 -16.33
N SER A 19 -11.50 -1.87 -17.48
CA SER A 19 -12.24 -0.63 -17.69
C SER A 19 -13.66 -0.75 -17.10
N THR A 20 -13.80 -0.54 -15.80
CA THR A 20 -15.08 -0.21 -15.21
C THR A 20 -15.22 1.30 -15.19
N HIS A 21 -16.15 1.83 -15.99
CA HIS A 21 -16.73 3.16 -16.01
C HIS A 21 -15.88 4.32 -15.45
N TYR A 22 -15.11 4.96 -16.34
CA TYR A 22 -14.44 6.24 -16.09
C TYR A 22 -15.47 7.30 -15.67
N ARG A 23 -15.52 7.65 -14.40
CA ARG A 23 -16.23 8.84 -13.91
C ARG A 23 -15.17 9.94 -13.70
N ALA A 24 -15.22 10.95 -14.55
CA ALA A 24 -14.19 12.00 -14.67
C ALA A 24 -13.95 12.86 -13.41
N ASN A 25 -14.70 12.65 -12.33
CA ASN A 25 -14.65 13.48 -11.10
C ASN A 25 -14.57 12.67 -9.80
N GLU A 26 -14.28 11.36 -9.83
CA GLU A 26 -14.09 10.61 -8.58
C GLU A 26 -12.61 10.60 -8.17
N PRO A 27 -12.31 10.65 -6.85
CA PRO A 27 -10.93 10.62 -6.37
C PRO A 27 -10.27 9.28 -6.73
N MET A 28 -9.24 9.32 -7.59
CA MET A 28 -8.55 8.14 -8.08
C MET A 28 -7.54 7.64 -7.05
N LEU A 29 -7.62 6.35 -6.70
CA LEU A 29 -6.64 5.65 -5.89
C LEU A 29 -5.61 4.97 -6.81
N LEU A 30 -4.34 5.35 -6.68
CA LEU A 30 -3.24 4.68 -7.36
C LEU A 30 -2.75 3.51 -6.50
N LEU A 31 -2.89 2.29 -7.02
CA LEU A 31 -2.38 1.09 -6.37
C LEU A 31 -1.10 0.63 -7.08
N ILE A 32 0.00 0.55 -6.33
CA ILE A 32 1.27 0.00 -6.82
C ILE A 32 1.33 -1.48 -6.47
N ASP A 33 1.35 -2.32 -7.49
CA ASP A 33 1.40 -3.77 -7.36
C ASP A 33 2.86 -4.25 -7.33
N ASN A 34 3.25 -4.79 -6.19
CA ASN A 34 4.58 -5.37 -5.94
C ASN A 34 4.66 -6.85 -6.36
N TYR A 35 3.94 -7.25 -7.40
CA TYR A 35 3.95 -8.64 -7.92
C TYR A 35 3.40 -9.66 -6.91
N ASP A 36 2.37 -9.28 -6.19
CA ASP A 36 1.74 -10.13 -5.18
C ASP A 36 0.37 -10.65 -5.64
N SER A 37 0.09 -11.92 -5.33
CA SER A 37 -1.20 -12.55 -5.68
C SER A 37 -2.40 -11.96 -4.90
N PHE A 38 -2.17 -11.37 -3.73
CA PHE A 38 -3.20 -10.74 -2.90
C PHE A 38 -3.55 -9.32 -3.37
N THR A 39 -2.78 -8.73 -4.29
CA THR A 39 -3.09 -7.40 -4.85
C THR A 39 -4.51 -7.34 -5.42
N TYR A 40 -4.97 -8.39 -6.09
CA TYR A 40 -6.32 -8.43 -6.66
C TYR A 40 -7.42 -8.46 -5.59
N ASN A 41 -7.17 -9.03 -4.41
CA ASN A 41 -8.12 -8.97 -3.30
C ASN A 41 -8.25 -7.53 -2.76
N LEU A 42 -7.13 -6.78 -2.67
CA LEU A 42 -7.17 -5.35 -2.34
C LEU A 42 -8.01 -4.56 -3.36
N VAL A 43 -7.78 -4.79 -4.66
CA VAL A 43 -8.55 -4.15 -5.74
C VAL A 43 -10.03 -4.47 -5.61
N HIS A 44 -10.36 -5.74 -5.32
CA HIS A 44 -11.74 -6.18 -5.15
C HIS A 44 -12.42 -5.49 -3.96
N TYR A 45 -11.79 -5.50 -2.78
CA TYR A 45 -12.34 -4.87 -1.58
C TYR A 45 -12.51 -3.36 -1.75
N LEU A 46 -11.51 -2.69 -2.35
CA LEU A 46 -11.58 -1.25 -2.63
C LEU A 46 -12.69 -0.94 -3.65
N GLY A 47 -12.86 -1.80 -4.67
CA GLY A 47 -13.96 -1.69 -5.64
C GLY A 47 -15.34 -1.87 -5.00
N GLU A 48 -15.50 -2.81 -4.04
CA GLU A 48 -16.73 -2.98 -3.25
C GLU A 48 -17.04 -1.75 -2.39
N LEU A 49 -15.99 -1.03 -1.93
CA LEU A 49 -16.10 0.24 -1.23
C LEU A 49 -16.32 1.45 -2.15
N GLY A 50 -16.39 1.25 -3.47
CA GLY A 50 -16.68 2.28 -4.46
C GLY A 50 -15.49 3.11 -4.92
N ALA A 51 -14.25 2.70 -4.64
CA ALA A 51 -13.06 3.43 -5.06
C ALA A 51 -12.75 3.24 -6.56
N ASP A 52 -12.35 4.32 -7.26
CA ASP A 52 -11.74 4.24 -8.62
C ASP A 52 -10.26 3.85 -8.45
N VAL A 53 -9.95 2.56 -8.58
CA VAL A 53 -8.60 2.01 -8.37
C VAL A 53 -7.88 1.83 -9.69
N ARG A 54 -6.71 2.45 -9.84
CA ARG A 54 -5.80 2.22 -10.97
C ARG A 54 -4.56 1.48 -10.50
N VAL A 55 -4.31 0.33 -11.13
CA VAL A 55 -3.22 -0.57 -10.74
C VAL A 55 -2.06 -0.45 -11.71
N TRP A 56 -0.87 -0.25 -11.17
CA TRP A 56 0.38 -0.27 -11.93
C TRP A 56 1.42 -1.13 -11.22
N ARG A 57 2.21 -1.87 -11.99
CA ARG A 57 3.38 -2.59 -11.45
C ARG A 57 4.42 -1.60 -10.94
N ASN A 58 5.15 -1.97 -9.89
CA ASN A 58 6.13 -1.12 -9.22
C ASN A 58 7.33 -0.71 -10.10
N ASP A 59 7.49 -1.33 -11.26
CA ASP A 59 8.52 -1.07 -12.27
C ASP A 59 7.97 -0.57 -13.62
N ALA A 60 6.64 -0.37 -13.72
CA ALA A 60 5.97 0.00 -14.97
C ALA A 60 5.89 1.51 -15.20
N LEU A 61 6.20 2.31 -14.20
CA LEU A 61 6.24 3.78 -14.27
C LEU A 61 7.27 4.34 -13.29
N ASP A 62 7.74 5.55 -13.55
CA ASP A 62 8.55 6.29 -12.60
C ASP A 62 7.70 7.13 -11.64
N VAL A 63 8.35 7.72 -10.62
CA VAL A 63 7.67 8.54 -9.60
C VAL A 63 6.98 9.76 -10.20
N GLN A 64 7.62 10.41 -11.19
CA GLN A 64 7.05 11.59 -11.85
C GLN A 64 5.77 11.24 -12.61
N GLN A 65 5.77 10.12 -13.33
CA GLN A 65 4.59 9.60 -14.02
C GLN A 65 3.47 9.26 -13.01
N ALA A 66 3.79 8.57 -11.91
CA ALA A 66 2.84 8.24 -10.85
C ALA A 66 2.18 9.50 -10.26
N MET A 67 2.98 10.48 -9.86
CA MET A 67 2.48 11.71 -9.26
C MET A 67 1.76 12.63 -10.26
N SER A 68 2.15 12.59 -11.56
CA SER A 68 1.46 13.36 -12.61
C SER A 68 0.02 12.91 -12.88
N MET A 69 -0.35 11.69 -12.47
CA MET A 69 -1.73 11.23 -12.49
C MET A 69 -2.62 11.92 -11.46
N ASN A 70 -2.02 12.74 -10.58
CA ASN A 70 -2.70 13.46 -9.49
C ASN A 70 -3.58 12.53 -8.63
N PRO A 71 -3.02 11.44 -8.05
CA PRO A 71 -3.79 10.50 -7.26
C PRO A 71 -4.33 11.18 -5.99
N ALA A 72 -5.58 10.91 -5.65
CA ALA A 72 -6.19 11.35 -4.39
C ALA A 72 -5.63 10.55 -3.19
N GLY A 73 -5.09 9.37 -3.45
CA GLY A 73 -4.38 8.52 -2.51
C GLY A 73 -3.54 7.48 -3.22
N ILE A 74 -2.59 6.92 -2.50
CA ILE A 74 -1.68 5.87 -2.99
C ILE A 74 -1.77 4.66 -2.07
N LEU A 75 -1.83 3.45 -2.64
CA LEU A 75 -1.75 2.21 -1.89
C LEU A 75 -0.57 1.37 -2.40
N LEU A 76 0.35 1.01 -1.51
CA LEU A 76 1.45 0.10 -1.79
C LEU A 76 1.04 -1.31 -1.37
N SER A 77 0.98 -2.23 -2.32
CA SER A 77 0.55 -3.61 -2.08
C SER A 77 1.57 -4.43 -1.26
N PRO A 78 1.17 -5.60 -0.76
CA PRO A 78 2.10 -6.65 -0.39
C PRO A 78 3.05 -6.99 -1.56
N GLY A 79 4.12 -7.72 -1.25
CA GLY A 79 5.05 -8.18 -2.28
C GLY A 79 6.16 -9.05 -1.70
N PRO A 80 6.93 -9.71 -2.56
CA PRO A 80 8.12 -10.47 -2.18
C PRO A 80 9.30 -9.55 -1.86
N CYS A 81 10.36 -10.13 -1.33
CA CYS A 81 11.65 -9.51 -1.04
C CYS A 81 11.58 -8.44 0.07
N ASP A 82 12.18 -7.28 -0.18
CA ASP A 82 12.31 -6.16 0.75
C ASP A 82 12.06 -4.81 0.04
N PRO A 83 11.98 -3.69 0.78
CA PRO A 83 11.70 -2.39 0.17
C PRO A 83 12.72 -1.91 -0.86
N ASP A 84 13.99 -2.33 -0.77
CA ASP A 84 15.02 -1.94 -1.75
C ASP A 84 14.76 -2.56 -3.13
N GLN A 85 14.00 -3.64 -3.17
CA GLN A 85 13.61 -4.36 -4.38
C GLN A 85 12.16 -4.07 -4.82
N ALA A 86 11.48 -3.14 -4.17
CA ALA A 86 10.08 -2.76 -4.45
C ALA A 86 9.93 -1.66 -5.51
N GLY A 87 10.84 -1.58 -6.49
CA GLY A 87 10.76 -0.63 -7.59
C GLY A 87 10.68 0.82 -7.11
N ILE A 88 9.65 1.56 -7.54
CA ILE A 88 9.48 2.99 -7.19
C ILE A 88 9.00 3.25 -5.76
N CYS A 89 8.64 2.21 -4.98
CA CYS A 89 7.85 2.38 -3.75
C CYS A 89 8.51 3.28 -2.70
N LEU A 90 9.84 3.16 -2.47
CA LEU A 90 10.56 4.04 -1.53
C LEU A 90 10.49 5.51 -1.96
N ALA A 91 10.86 5.78 -3.21
CA ALA A 91 10.86 7.15 -3.75
C ALA A 91 9.44 7.71 -3.88
N LEU A 92 8.44 6.88 -4.19
CA LEU A 92 7.05 7.29 -4.24
C LEU A 92 6.50 7.63 -2.85
N THR A 93 6.92 6.92 -1.79
CA THR A 93 6.58 7.26 -0.40
C THR A 93 7.12 8.63 -0.01
N GLN A 94 8.35 8.95 -0.40
CA GLN A 94 8.94 10.27 -0.17
C GLN A 94 8.21 11.37 -0.94
N ALA A 95 7.89 11.14 -2.22
CA ALA A 95 7.12 12.10 -3.03
C ALA A 95 5.70 12.33 -2.46
N ALA A 96 5.04 11.29 -1.94
CA ALA A 96 3.76 11.41 -1.25
C ALA A 96 3.89 12.25 0.03
N ALA A 97 4.97 12.08 0.78
CA ALA A 97 5.27 12.89 1.96
C ALA A 97 5.45 14.37 1.62
N GLU A 98 6.20 14.69 0.57
CA GLU A 98 6.45 16.07 0.11
C GLU A 98 5.17 16.77 -0.34
N THR A 99 4.26 16.05 -0.98
CA THR A 99 2.99 16.61 -1.50
C THR A 99 1.83 16.54 -0.52
N GLY A 100 1.99 15.81 0.59
CA GLY A 100 0.91 15.51 1.53
C GLY A 100 -0.19 14.61 0.93
N THR A 101 0.17 13.80 -0.07
CA THR A 101 -0.75 12.82 -0.66
C THR A 101 -0.97 11.66 0.30
N PRO A 102 -2.23 11.29 0.63
CA PRO A 102 -2.51 10.14 1.46
C PRO A 102 -1.89 8.85 0.91
N LEU A 103 -1.17 8.12 1.76
CA LEU A 103 -0.54 6.86 1.38
C LEU A 103 -0.78 5.78 2.42
N MET A 104 -1.19 4.60 1.96
CA MET A 104 -1.28 3.39 2.77
C MET A 104 -0.34 2.31 2.24
N GLY A 105 0.35 1.62 3.15
CA GLY A 105 1.17 0.45 2.83
C GLY A 105 0.65 -0.83 3.50
N VAL A 106 0.62 -1.94 2.74
CA VAL A 106 0.25 -3.26 3.25
C VAL A 106 1.47 -4.19 3.14
N CYS A 107 1.83 -4.85 4.22
CA CYS A 107 2.95 -5.79 4.35
C CYS A 107 4.28 -5.19 3.84
N LEU A 108 4.73 -5.51 2.62
CA LEU A 108 5.91 -4.87 2.01
C LEU A 108 5.74 -3.34 1.92
N GLY A 109 4.55 -2.85 1.61
CA GLY A 109 4.25 -1.41 1.59
C GLY A 109 4.39 -0.76 2.97
N HIS A 110 4.02 -1.43 4.05
CA HIS A 110 4.24 -0.98 5.42
C HIS A 110 5.74 -0.92 5.76
N GLN A 111 6.50 -1.96 5.38
CA GLN A 111 7.96 -1.98 5.54
C GLN A 111 8.63 -0.85 4.74
N THR A 112 8.11 -0.57 3.55
CA THR A 112 8.55 0.55 2.70
C THR A 112 8.36 1.89 3.42
N ILE A 113 7.23 2.11 4.09
CA ILE A 113 7.02 3.31 4.92
C ILE A 113 8.07 3.39 6.02
N GLY A 114 8.25 2.31 6.79
CA GLY A 114 9.25 2.28 7.86
C GLY A 114 10.65 2.67 7.37
N GLN A 115 11.09 2.10 6.24
CA GLN A 115 12.41 2.35 5.65
C GLN A 115 12.53 3.74 5.00
N ALA A 116 11.49 4.22 4.32
CA ALA A 116 11.51 5.54 3.65
C ALA A 116 11.75 6.69 4.63
N PHE A 117 11.33 6.54 5.88
CA PHE A 117 11.56 7.53 6.94
C PHE A 117 12.80 7.24 7.80
N GLY A 118 13.59 6.23 7.47
CA GLY A 118 14.88 5.94 8.11
C GLY A 118 14.90 4.80 9.12
N GLY A 119 13.79 4.08 9.30
CA GLY A 119 13.75 2.83 10.06
C GLY A 119 14.42 1.68 9.33
N ARG A 120 14.77 0.62 10.04
CA ARG A 120 15.35 -0.59 9.45
C ARG A 120 14.30 -1.69 9.32
N VAL A 121 14.38 -2.42 8.21
CA VAL A 121 13.62 -3.66 7.99
C VAL A 121 14.55 -4.83 8.26
N VAL A 122 14.14 -5.70 9.18
CA VAL A 122 14.95 -6.82 9.66
C VAL A 122 14.17 -8.13 9.60
N ARG A 123 14.87 -9.24 9.73
CA ARG A 123 14.21 -10.55 9.84
C ARG A 123 13.37 -10.62 11.12
N ALA A 124 12.13 -11.08 10.97
CA ALA A 124 11.26 -11.37 12.09
C ALA A 124 11.85 -12.50 12.96
N SER A 125 11.58 -12.47 14.25
CA SER A 125 11.94 -13.57 15.18
C SER A 125 11.28 -14.89 14.79
N GLU A 126 10.09 -14.81 14.19
CA GLU A 126 9.35 -15.95 13.65
C GLU A 126 8.93 -15.65 12.20
N ILE A 127 9.20 -16.60 11.29
CA ILE A 127 8.66 -16.56 9.92
C ILE A 127 7.21 -17.06 9.98
N VAL A 128 6.28 -16.20 9.52
CA VAL A 128 4.85 -16.54 9.52
C VAL A 128 4.31 -16.62 8.10
N HIS A 129 3.49 -17.65 7.86
CA HIS A 129 2.83 -17.87 6.58
C HIS A 129 1.40 -18.35 6.80
N GLY A 130 0.43 -17.44 6.64
CA GLY A 130 -0.99 -17.72 6.83
C GLY A 130 -1.41 -17.93 8.29
N LYS A 131 -0.62 -17.44 9.26
CA LYS A 131 -0.98 -17.49 10.68
C LYS A 131 -1.81 -16.28 11.07
N MET A 132 -2.81 -16.51 11.92
CA MET A 132 -3.55 -15.43 12.56
C MET A 132 -2.68 -14.75 13.62
N GLY A 133 -2.91 -13.47 13.81
CA GLY A 133 -2.29 -12.67 14.87
C GLY A 133 -3.34 -11.81 15.54
N ARG A 134 -3.27 -11.75 16.86
CA ARG A 134 -4.12 -10.88 17.68
C ARG A 134 -3.54 -9.48 17.67
N ILE A 135 -4.19 -8.58 16.95
CA ILE A 135 -3.73 -7.22 16.70
C ILE A 135 -4.29 -6.29 17.78
N GLU A 136 -3.41 -5.78 18.63
CA GLU A 136 -3.75 -4.70 19.57
C GLU A 136 -3.44 -3.35 18.91
N HIS A 137 -4.34 -2.35 19.04
CA HIS A 137 -4.18 -1.09 18.32
C HIS A 137 -4.69 0.12 19.11
N THR A 138 -4.27 1.31 18.70
CA THR A 138 -4.58 2.58 19.37
C THR A 138 -6.01 3.09 19.14
N GLY A 139 -6.77 2.51 18.23
CA GLY A 139 -8.10 2.98 17.83
C GLY A 139 -8.10 4.26 17.00
N LYS A 140 -6.94 4.68 16.46
CA LYS A 140 -6.79 5.91 15.65
C LYS A 140 -6.46 5.58 14.19
N GLY A 141 -6.61 6.57 13.31
CA GLY A 141 -6.26 6.47 11.89
C GLY A 141 -6.98 5.30 11.21
N LEU A 142 -6.22 4.36 10.64
CA LEU A 142 -6.76 3.16 9.99
C LEU A 142 -7.63 2.32 10.93
N PHE A 143 -7.41 2.39 12.24
CA PHE A 143 -8.09 1.59 13.25
C PHE A 143 -9.27 2.30 13.92
N ALA A 144 -9.65 3.48 13.43
CA ALA A 144 -10.75 4.25 14.00
C ALA A 144 -12.08 3.45 13.96
N GLY A 145 -12.71 3.30 15.14
CA GLY A 145 -13.97 2.58 15.27
C GLY A 145 -13.90 1.05 15.21
N LEU A 146 -12.69 0.48 15.08
CA LEU A 146 -12.50 -0.97 15.11
C LEU A 146 -12.37 -1.47 16.55
N PRO A 147 -12.82 -2.71 16.86
CA PRO A 147 -12.56 -3.33 18.15
C PRO A 147 -11.08 -3.66 18.31
N SER A 148 -10.56 -3.53 19.53
CA SER A 148 -9.20 -3.95 19.88
C SER A 148 -9.25 -4.90 21.08
N PRO A 149 -8.61 -6.05 20.96
CA PRO A 149 -7.92 -6.60 19.80
C PRO A 149 -8.86 -7.21 18.77
N PHE A 150 -8.32 -7.49 17.55
CA PHE A 150 -8.98 -8.31 16.53
C PHE A 150 -7.98 -9.27 15.88
N GLU A 151 -8.47 -10.28 15.15
CA GLU A 151 -7.63 -11.28 14.49
C GLU A 151 -7.36 -10.92 13.02
N ALA A 152 -6.07 -10.98 12.59
CA ALA A 152 -5.70 -10.76 11.21
C ALA A 152 -4.63 -11.73 10.71
N THR A 153 -4.68 -12.02 9.42
CA THR A 153 -3.75 -12.94 8.75
C THR A 153 -2.39 -12.29 8.49
N ARG A 154 -1.32 -13.04 8.75
CA ARG A 154 0.07 -12.60 8.58
C ARG A 154 0.82 -13.52 7.61
N TYR A 155 1.59 -12.90 6.69
CA TYR A 155 2.47 -13.57 5.73
C TYR A 155 3.78 -12.79 5.62
N HIS A 156 4.64 -12.83 6.65
CA HIS A 156 5.87 -12.05 6.63
C HIS A 156 7.04 -12.78 7.28
N SER A 157 8.23 -12.58 6.72
CA SER A 157 9.53 -12.97 7.26
C SER A 157 10.37 -11.78 7.68
N LEU A 158 9.92 -10.56 7.32
CA LEU A 158 10.54 -9.29 7.67
C LEU A 158 9.57 -8.44 8.48
N VAL A 159 10.13 -7.53 9.27
CA VAL A 159 9.40 -6.56 10.10
C VAL A 159 10.18 -5.25 10.17
N VAL A 160 9.49 -4.15 10.46
CA VAL A 160 10.13 -2.90 10.85
C VAL A 160 10.68 -3.05 12.27
N GLU A 161 11.97 -2.77 12.42
CA GLU A 161 12.65 -2.89 13.71
C GLU A 161 12.26 -1.74 14.65
N ARG A 162 11.82 -2.09 15.86
CA ARG A 162 11.33 -1.11 16.85
C ARG A 162 12.41 -0.13 17.29
N ASP A 163 13.63 -0.62 17.54
CA ASP A 163 14.74 0.19 18.07
C ASP A 163 15.27 1.23 17.07
N SER A 164 14.97 1.05 15.78
CA SER A 164 15.35 1.98 14.71
C SER A 164 14.20 2.87 14.25
N LEU A 165 13.02 2.78 14.89
CA LEU A 165 11.86 3.54 14.44
C LEU A 165 12.13 5.05 14.62
N PRO A 166 12.04 5.85 13.53
CA PRO A 166 12.31 7.28 13.61
C PRO A 166 11.20 8.03 14.35
N ASP A 167 11.57 9.16 14.99
CA ASP A 167 10.67 9.97 15.82
C ASP A 167 9.41 10.48 15.09
N CYS A 168 9.45 10.60 13.75
CA CYS A 168 8.31 11.05 12.95
C CYS A 168 7.22 9.97 12.78
N LEU A 169 7.53 8.70 13.06
CA LEU A 169 6.58 7.60 13.03
C LEU A 169 6.09 7.23 14.44
N GLU A 170 4.84 6.79 14.51
CA GLU A 170 4.27 6.19 15.71
C GLU A 170 3.75 4.78 15.43
N ILE A 171 3.83 3.90 16.44
CA ILE A 171 3.27 2.56 16.38
C ILE A 171 1.77 2.67 16.67
N THR A 172 0.95 2.24 15.72
CA THR A 172 -0.51 2.27 15.84
C THR A 172 -1.12 0.91 16.13
N ALA A 173 -0.38 -0.18 15.86
CA ALA A 173 -0.78 -1.55 16.20
C ALA A 173 0.45 -2.44 16.43
N GLU A 174 0.28 -3.44 17.29
CA GLU A 174 1.33 -4.41 17.62
C GLU A 174 0.74 -5.75 18.07
N LEU A 175 1.61 -6.78 18.10
CA LEU A 175 1.32 -8.05 18.76
C LEU A 175 1.76 -8.01 20.23
N GLU A 176 1.32 -8.99 21.02
CA GLU A 176 1.71 -9.14 22.43
C GLU A 176 3.23 -9.21 22.63
N ASP A 177 3.98 -9.76 21.67
CA ASP A 177 5.45 -9.83 21.70
C ASP A 177 6.16 -8.51 21.31
N GLY A 178 5.39 -7.46 21.02
CA GLY A 178 5.89 -6.15 20.61
C GLY A 178 6.23 -6.05 19.12
N THR A 179 5.94 -7.06 18.29
CA THR A 179 6.10 -6.96 16.84
C THR A 179 5.19 -5.89 16.28
N ILE A 180 5.75 -4.92 15.56
CA ILE A 180 4.99 -3.81 14.97
C ILE A 180 4.06 -4.34 13.89
N MET A 181 2.77 -4.06 14.03
CA MET A 181 1.71 -4.44 13.09
C MET A 181 1.05 -3.24 12.42
N GLY A 182 1.29 -2.03 12.89
CA GLY A 182 0.79 -0.80 12.30
C GLY A 182 1.70 0.38 12.59
N LEU A 183 1.88 1.25 11.60
CA LEU A 183 2.62 2.50 11.68
C LEU A 183 1.79 3.65 11.12
N ALA A 184 1.99 4.84 11.66
CA ALA A 184 1.51 6.09 11.08
C ALA A 184 2.58 7.18 11.21
N HIS A 185 2.65 8.07 10.21
CA HIS A 185 3.39 9.31 10.35
C HIS A 185 2.59 10.28 11.23
N LYS A 186 3.26 10.96 12.16
CA LYS A 186 2.61 11.83 13.15
C LYS A 186 1.88 13.04 12.53
N ASP A 187 2.44 13.57 11.44
CA ASP A 187 1.97 14.82 10.83
C ASP A 187 1.44 14.66 9.39
N LEU A 188 1.77 13.55 8.72
CA LEU A 188 1.40 13.29 7.32
C LEU A 188 0.34 12.17 7.23
N PRO A 189 -0.51 12.18 6.21
CA PRO A 189 -1.52 11.13 6.01
C PRO A 189 -0.91 9.84 5.43
N ILE A 190 0.15 9.33 6.07
CA ILE A 190 0.90 8.15 5.66
C ILE A 190 0.81 7.10 6.76
N GLN A 191 0.26 5.94 6.44
CA GLN A 191 -0.01 4.87 7.39
C GLN A 191 0.24 3.50 6.76
N GLY A 192 0.48 2.48 7.57
CA GLY A 192 0.66 1.13 7.03
C GLY A 192 0.36 0.05 8.06
N VAL A 193 0.04 -1.15 7.54
CA VAL A 193 -0.18 -2.35 8.33
C VAL A 193 0.68 -3.50 7.85
N GLN A 194 1.26 -4.27 8.78
CA GLN A 194 2.11 -5.43 8.47
C GLN A 194 1.28 -6.67 8.10
N PHE A 195 0.07 -6.79 8.62
CA PHE A 195 -0.86 -7.87 8.31
C PHE A 195 -1.62 -7.62 7.00
N HIS A 196 -2.42 -8.60 6.58
CA HIS A 196 -3.15 -8.59 5.30
C HIS A 196 -4.65 -8.34 5.53
N PRO A 197 -5.13 -7.08 5.46
CA PRO A 197 -6.55 -6.75 5.64
C PRO A 197 -7.43 -7.31 4.51
N GLU A 198 -6.84 -7.62 3.35
CA GLU A 198 -7.51 -8.18 2.18
C GLU A 198 -7.69 -9.70 2.24
N SER A 199 -7.12 -10.35 3.25
CA SER A 199 -7.34 -11.78 3.48
C SER A 199 -8.74 -12.01 4.03
N ILE A 200 -9.46 -13.00 3.47
CA ILE A 200 -10.81 -13.35 3.92
C ILE A 200 -10.86 -13.78 5.40
N ALA A 201 -9.74 -14.25 5.94
CA ALA A 201 -9.64 -14.64 7.35
C ALA A 201 -9.32 -13.46 8.28
N SER A 202 -8.96 -12.29 7.75
CA SER A 202 -8.75 -11.09 8.54
C SER A 202 -10.07 -10.43 8.90
N GLU A 203 -10.25 -10.13 10.18
CA GLU A 203 -11.40 -9.36 10.63
C GLU A 203 -11.25 -7.88 10.23
N HIS A 204 -12.37 -7.22 10.01
CA HIS A 204 -12.48 -5.77 9.79
C HIS A 204 -11.69 -5.20 8.59
N GLY A 205 -11.26 -6.01 7.63
CA GLY A 205 -10.46 -5.55 6.48
C GLY A 205 -11.13 -4.43 5.68
N HIS A 206 -12.40 -4.55 5.34
CA HIS A 206 -13.17 -3.50 4.64
C HIS A 206 -13.24 -2.20 5.43
N ALA A 207 -13.50 -2.27 6.75
CA ALA A 207 -13.61 -1.09 7.58
C ALA A 207 -12.27 -0.34 7.70
N LEU A 208 -11.15 -1.08 7.78
CA LEU A 208 -9.81 -0.53 7.78
C LEU A 208 -9.49 0.18 6.44
N LEU A 209 -9.80 -0.46 5.32
CA LEU A 209 -9.62 0.14 3.99
C LEU A 209 -10.55 1.35 3.80
N GLN A 210 -11.80 1.31 4.30
CA GLN A 210 -12.70 2.46 4.29
C GLN A 210 -12.13 3.64 5.09
N ASN A 211 -11.49 3.39 6.24
CA ASN A 211 -10.83 4.43 7.03
C ASN A 211 -9.69 5.09 6.23
N PHE A 212 -8.95 4.33 5.44
CA PHE A 212 -7.96 4.89 4.51
C PHE A 212 -8.62 5.75 3.43
N LEU A 213 -9.65 5.24 2.75
CA LEU A 213 -10.37 5.99 1.70
C LEU A 213 -10.91 7.32 2.23
N ASN A 214 -11.34 7.37 3.49
CA ASN A 214 -11.82 8.59 4.14
C ASN A 214 -10.73 9.67 4.32
N THR A 215 -9.44 9.30 4.24
CA THR A 215 -8.32 10.28 4.26
C THR A 215 -8.05 10.91 2.91
N MET A 216 -8.56 10.31 1.82
CA MET A 216 -8.34 10.81 0.47
C MET A 216 -9.10 12.11 0.25
N LYS A 217 -8.42 13.12 -0.28
CA LYS A 217 -9.05 14.40 -0.62
C LYS A 217 -9.89 14.23 -1.88
N VAL A 218 -11.14 14.67 -1.83
CA VAL A 218 -11.93 14.87 -3.05
C VAL A 218 -11.28 16.05 -3.80
N PRO A 219 -10.93 15.91 -5.09
CA PRO A 219 -10.46 17.07 -5.88
C PRO A 219 -11.48 18.18 -5.84
N ALA A 220 -11.01 19.40 -5.55
CA ALA A 220 -11.86 20.60 -5.51
C ALA A 220 -12.31 21.00 -6.93
#